data_fef2f6bb854a6a5a0d369d3eb76b9db3
#
_entry.id   fef2f6bb854a6a5a0d369d3eb76b9db3
#
_cell.length_a   1.000
_cell.length_b   1.000
_cell.length_c   1.000
_cell.angle_alpha   90.00
_cell.angle_beta   90.00
_cell.angle_gamma   90.00
#
_symmetry.space_group_name_H-M   'P 1'
#
loop_
_entity.id
_entity.type
_entity.pdbx_description
1 polymer ?
#
loop_
_entity_poly.entity_id
_entity_poly.type
_entity_poly.pdbx_seq_one_letter_code
_entity_poly.pdbx_strand_id
1 'polypeptide(L)'
;MTTLTTATLTAGEIMGRVKANLGAPWREATYRDTFKFGGPDTKVTGIATTAFASLDVIQRAVKAGLNMIVPHEVTWWNDRDDTIVVQDDAVYKAKVDFMRQHDVVVFRMHDHMHVQRPDFTYVGSARTLGLDSKDETAPNSHRYVVRETTLGALAADFQRRLGAKAIRVVGDPNAKVRRVQLGVGYATPMISQADVDVIVSGEQQEADGAFDSPAYVLDAMTLGIAKGWIMLGHTVSEEQGMLEMARWIKSFTPEIPVELIRANEPFWVPR
;
A
#
# COMPACT_ATOMS: atom_id res chain seq x y z
N MET A 1 -20.54 -32.52 23.72
CA MET A 1 -20.20 -31.60 22.62
C MET A 1 -20.24 -30.20 23.18
N THR A 2 -19.09 -29.63 23.49
CA THR A 2 -18.99 -28.26 24.00
C THR A 2 -19.10 -27.36 22.80
N THR A 3 -20.22 -26.67 22.63
CA THR A 3 -20.40 -25.60 21.68
C THR A 3 -19.39 -24.50 22.04
N LEU A 4 -18.31 -24.36 21.26
CA LEU A 4 -17.47 -23.19 21.28
C LEU A 4 -18.35 -22.02 20.84
N THR A 5 -18.81 -21.24 21.80
CA THR A 5 -19.37 -19.91 21.51
C THR A 5 -18.22 -19.11 20.90
N THR A 6 -18.24 -18.93 19.59
CA THR A 6 -17.32 -18.00 18.93
C THR A 6 -17.60 -16.62 19.50
N ALA A 7 -16.68 -16.11 20.30
CA ALA A 7 -16.77 -14.75 20.82
C ALA A 7 -16.85 -13.80 19.62
N THR A 8 -17.97 -13.12 19.47
CA THR A 8 -18.18 -12.17 18.38
C THR A 8 -17.51 -10.88 18.78
N LEU A 9 -16.37 -10.56 18.18
CA LEU A 9 -15.64 -9.30 18.41
C LEU A 9 -16.38 -8.13 17.76
N THR A 10 -16.35 -6.98 18.43
CA THR A 10 -16.75 -5.71 17.81
C THR A 10 -15.57 -5.04 17.12
N ALA A 11 -15.85 -4.12 16.19
CA ALA A 11 -14.82 -3.33 15.52
C ALA A 11 -13.99 -2.51 16.53
N GLY A 12 -14.62 -2.00 17.58
CA GLY A 12 -13.94 -1.28 18.67
C GLY A 12 -12.96 -2.15 19.46
N GLU A 13 -13.36 -3.39 19.78
CA GLU A 13 -12.47 -4.36 20.45
C GLU A 13 -11.29 -4.73 19.58
N ILE A 14 -11.50 -4.91 18.27
CA ILE A 14 -10.42 -5.17 17.32
C ILE A 14 -9.46 -3.99 17.26
N MET A 15 -9.98 -2.76 17.14
CA MET A 15 -9.14 -1.57 17.14
C MET A 15 -8.42 -1.34 18.47
N GLY A 16 -9.02 -1.72 19.59
CA GLY A 16 -8.36 -1.75 20.89
C GLY A 16 -7.13 -2.68 20.89
N ARG A 17 -7.26 -3.88 20.30
CA ARG A 17 -6.13 -4.82 20.13
C ARG A 17 -5.07 -4.29 19.16
N VAL A 18 -5.49 -3.66 18.05
CA VAL A 18 -4.57 -2.99 17.11
C VAL A 18 -3.74 -1.93 17.83
N LYS A 19 -4.38 -1.04 18.58
CA LYS A 19 -3.71 0.00 19.37
C LYS A 19 -2.74 -0.58 20.40
N ALA A 20 -3.11 -1.66 21.07
CA ALA A 20 -2.29 -2.32 22.09
C ALA A 20 -1.06 -3.06 21.52
N ASN A 21 -1.12 -3.48 20.26
CA ASN A 21 -0.02 -4.19 19.59
C ASN A 21 0.81 -3.31 18.64
N LEU A 22 0.49 -2.02 18.55
CA LEU A 22 1.27 -1.08 17.75
C LEU A 22 2.65 -0.86 18.39
N GLY A 23 3.70 -0.89 17.60
CA GLY A 23 5.07 -0.64 18.04
C GLY A 23 5.40 0.82 18.38
N ALA A 24 4.40 1.69 18.39
CA ALA A 24 4.51 3.11 18.70
C ALA A 24 3.24 3.61 19.42
N PRO A 25 3.31 4.71 20.20
CA PRO A 25 2.13 5.30 20.81
C PRO A 25 1.08 5.70 19.78
N TRP A 26 -0.18 5.37 20.07
CA TRP A 26 -1.31 5.83 19.25
C TRP A 26 -1.48 7.35 19.36
N ARG A 27 -1.62 8.01 18.21
CA ARG A 27 -1.88 9.45 18.11
C ARG A 27 -3.34 9.67 17.78
N GLU A 28 -4.09 10.29 18.68
CA GLU A 28 -5.53 10.56 18.46
C GLU A 28 -5.78 11.66 17.39
N ALA A 29 -4.81 12.53 17.17
CA ALA A 29 -4.91 13.63 16.20
C ALA A 29 -4.62 13.17 14.75
N THR A 30 -5.25 12.09 14.32
CA THR A 30 -5.22 11.63 12.93
C THR A 30 -6.60 11.72 12.31
N TYR A 31 -6.70 12.25 11.08
CA TYR A 31 -7.94 12.21 10.32
C TYR A 31 -8.03 10.96 9.44
N ARG A 32 -6.91 10.25 9.22
CA ARG A 32 -6.85 9.04 8.42
C ARG A 32 -7.30 7.82 9.21
N ASP A 33 -6.70 7.58 10.37
CA ASP A 33 -6.88 6.34 11.15
C ASP A 33 -8.13 6.43 12.03
N THR A 34 -9.29 6.44 11.37
CA THR A 34 -10.61 6.57 11.97
C THR A 34 -11.64 5.70 11.26
N PHE A 35 -12.78 5.48 11.89
CA PHE A 35 -13.93 4.88 11.22
C PHE A 35 -14.43 5.79 10.09
N LYS A 36 -14.50 5.22 8.87
CA LYS A 36 -15.00 5.90 7.67
C LYS A 36 -16.44 5.52 7.35
N PHE A 37 -16.87 4.37 7.86
CA PHE A 37 -18.24 3.88 7.77
C PHE A 37 -18.51 2.88 8.89
N GLY A 38 -19.77 2.80 9.38
CA GLY A 38 -20.09 2.00 10.55
C GLY A 38 -19.49 2.59 11.82
N GLY A 39 -19.30 1.78 12.84
CA GLY A 39 -18.80 2.25 14.13
C GLY A 39 -18.22 1.15 15.01
N PRO A 40 -17.70 1.53 16.19
CA PRO A 40 -17.00 0.60 17.08
C PRO A 40 -17.89 -0.56 17.59
N ASP A 41 -19.17 -0.38 17.64
CA ASP A 41 -20.12 -1.40 18.15
C ASP A 41 -20.52 -2.44 17.09
N THR A 42 -20.09 -2.24 15.82
CA THR A 42 -20.39 -3.19 14.73
C THR A 42 -19.75 -4.54 15.02
N LYS A 43 -20.56 -5.61 14.99
CA LYS A 43 -20.09 -6.98 15.14
C LYS A 43 -19.33 -7.41 13.91
N VAL A 44 -18.15 -8.00 14.10
CA VAL A 44 -17.23 -8.37 13.03
C VAL A 44 -17.22 -9.89 12.83
N THR A 45 -17.49 -10.32 11.61
CA THR A 45 -17.42 -11.71 11.17
C THR A 45 -16.06 -12.08 10.61
N GLY A 46 -15.31 -11.10 10.09
CA GLY A 46 -13.97 -11.24 9.57
C GLY A 46 -13.44 -9.91 9.06
N ILE A 47 -12.14 -9.82 8.87
CA ILE A 47 -11.41 -8.61 8.51
C ILE A 47 -10.80 -8.76 7.11
N ALA A 48 -11.03 -7.78 6.25
CA ALA A 48 -10.37 -7.62 4.96
C ALA A 48 -9.37 -6.47 5.04
N THR A 49 -8.07 -6.74 4.87
CA THR A 49 -7.08 -5.69 4.62
C THR A 49 -6.99 -5.41 3.12
N THR A 50 -6.76 -4.16 2.74
CA THR A 50 -6.71 -3.75 1.33
C THR A 50 -5.96 -2.43 1.14
N ALA A 51 -5.49 -2.13 -0.07
CA ALA A 51 -4.95 -0.80 -0.37
C ALA A 51 -6.07 0.25 -0.39
N PHE A 52 -7.15 0.03 -1.14
CA PHE A 52 -8.30 0.93 -1.26
C PHE A 52 -9.61 0.21 -0.97
N ALA A 53 -10.56 0.87 -0.29
CA ALA A 53 -11.89 0.34 -0.07
C ALA A 53 -12.85 0.69 -1.24
N SER A 54 -12.52 0.25 -2.48
CA SER A 54 -13.45 0.39 -3.61
C SER A 54 -14.70 -0.48 -3.41
N LEU A 55 -15.80 -0.17 -4.13
CA LEU A 55 -17.02 -0.96 -4.03
C LEU A 55 -16.77 -2.45 -4.42
N ASP A 56 -15.97 -2.68 -5.45
CA ASP A 56 -15.58 -4.05 -5.86
C ASP A 56 -14.85 -4.80 -4.73
N VAL A 57 -13.89 -4.15 -4.07
CA VAL A 57 -13.18 -4.72 -2.92
C VAL A 57 -14.15 -5.08 -1.80
N ILE A 58 -15.06 -4.16 -1.45
CA ILE A 58 -16.05 -4.37 -0.39
C ILE A 58 -16.98 -5.54 -0.75
N GLN A 59 -17.45 -5.61 -2.00
CA GLN A 59 -18.30 -6.69 -2.46
C GLN A 59 -17.61 -8.06 -2.38
N ARG A 60 -16.33 -8.11 -2.78
CA ARG A 60 -15.54 -9.36 -2.67
C ARG A 60 -15.27 -9.74 -1.23
N ALA A 61 -15.02 -8.78 -0.35
CA ALA A 61 -14.86 -9.02 1.09
C ALA A 61 -16.14 -9.59 1.70
N VAL A 62 -17.28 -8.94 1.45
CA VAL A 62 -18.60 -9.43 1.94
C VAL A 62 -18.89 -10.83 1.40
N LYS A 63 -18.63 -11.10 0.14
CA LYS A 63 -18.78 -12.44 -0.46
C LYS A 63 -17.90 -13.49 0.24
N ALA A 64 -16.76 -13.09 0.77
CA ALA A 64 -15.86 -13.95 1.57
C ALA A 64 -16.25 -14.04 3.06
N GLY A 65 -17.34 -13.39 3.48
CA GLY A 65 -17.78 -13.37 4.87
C GLY A 65 -17.05 -12.37 5.77
N LEU A 66 -16.36 -11.39 5.17
CA LEU A 66 -15.56 -10.38 5.86
C LEU A 66 -16.31 -9.04 5.81
N ASN A 67 -16.75 -8.54 6.94
CA ASN A 67 -17.52 -7.29 6.99
C ASN A 67 -16.75 -6.10 7.60
N MET A 68 -15.57 -6.31 8.19
CA MET A 68 -14.67 -5.22 8.57
C MET A 68 -13.61 -5.00 7.48
N ILE A 69 -13.62 -3.84 6.87
CA ILE A 69 -12.65 -3.44 5.85
C ILE A 69 -11.62 -2.52 6.50
N VAL A 70 -10.35 -2.86 6.35
CA VAL A 70 -9.23 -2.05 6.84
C VAL A 70 -8.37 -1.62 5.65
N PRO A 71 -8.75 -0.52 4.96
CA PRO A 71 -7.95 0.03 3.88
C PRO A 71 -6.77 0.83 4.44
N HIS A 72 -5.68 0.85 3.69
CA HIS A 72 -4.58 1.77 3.92
C HIS A 72 -4.92 3.17 3.39
N GLU A 73 -5.41 3.23 2.17
CA GLU A 73 -5.80 4.43 1.47
C GLU A 73 -7.29 4.74 1.58
N VAL A 74 -7.76 5.68 0.77
CA VAL A 74 -9.09 6.28 0.88
C VAL A 74 -10.25 5.30 0.72
N THR A 75 -11.36 5.63 1.38
CA THR A 75 -12.64 4.93 1.24
C THR A 75 -13.52 5.62 0.21
N TRP A 76 -13.48 6.94 0.15
CA TRP A 76 -14.39 7.72 -0.67
C TRP A 76 -13.73 8.25 -1.95
N TRP A 77 -13.19 9.46 -1.93
CA TRP A 77 -12.66 10.07 -3.16
C TRP A 77 -11.42 10.95 -2.95
N ASN A 78 -11.15 11.43 -1.75
CA ASN A 78 -9.96 12.24 -1.45
C ASN A 78 -9.29 11.80 -0.15
N ASP A 79 -8.08 12.25 0.12
CA ASP A 79 -7.27 11.84 1.26
C ASP A 79 -7.93 12.11 2.63
N ARG A 80 -8.81 13.12 2.71
CA ARG A 80 -9.56 13.41 3.94
C ARG A 80 -10.77 12.52 4.14
N ASP A 81 -11.12 11.71 3.15
CA ASP A 81 -12.37 10.93 3.13
C ASP A 81 -13.60 11.82 3.33
N ASP A 82 -13.54 13.07 2.80
CA ASP A 82 -14.66 14.02 2.85
C ASP A 82 -15.78 13.56 1.90
N THR A 83 -17.00 13.57 2.41
CA THR A 83 -18.16 13.09 1.65
C THR A 83 -19.09 14.23 1.19
N ILE A 84 -18.86 15.47 1.61
CA ILE A 84 -19.75 16.61 1.34
C ILE A 84 -20.00 16.78 -0.15
N VAL A 85 -18.95 16.73 -0.97
CA VAL A 85 -19.05 16.97 -2.42
C VAL A 85 -19.58 15.78 -3.20
N VAL A 86 -19.63 14.59 -2.62
CA VAL A 86 -20.08 13.36 -3.28
C VAL A 86 -21.36 12.77 -2.69
N GLN A 87 -21.88 13.34 -1.59
CA GLN A 87 -23.03 12.78 -0.86
C GLN A 87 -24.30 12.61 -1.70
N ASP A 88 -24.45 13.43 -2.74
CA ASP A 88 -25.60 13.37 -3.67
C ASP A 88 -25.31 12.57 -4.94
N ASP A 89 -24.08 12.14 -5.12
CA ASP A 89 -23.65 11.34 -6.26
C ASP A 89 -24.18 9.89 -6.20
N ALA A 90 -24.56 9.35 -7.36
CA ALA A 90 -25.13 8.02 -7.45
C ALA A 90 -24.14 6.91 -7.03
N VAL A 91 -22.83 7.09 -7.30
CA VAL A 91 -21.80 6.11 -6.94
C VAL A 91 -21.64 6.06 -5.42
N TYR A 92 -21.59 7.23 -4.77
CA TYR A 92 -21.53 7.31 -3.32
C TYR A 92 -22.75 6.64 -2.66
N LYS A 93 -23.97 7.00 -3.11
CA LYS A 93 -25.23 6.44 -2.58
C LYS A 93 -25.27 4.92 -2.71
N ALA A 94 -24.95 4.38 -3.89
CA ALA A 94 -24.93 2.94 -4.14
C ALA A 94 -23.92 2.22 -3.23
N LYS A 95 -22.74 2.80 -3.02
CA LYS A 95 -21.72 2.24 -2.13
C LYS A 95 -22.16 2.25 -0.68
N VAL A 96 -22.76 3.36 -0.21
CA VAL A 96 -23.31 3.47 1.14
C VAL A 96 -24.44 2.47 1.38
N ASP A 97 -25.37 2.33 0.44
CA ASP A 97 -26.50 1.42 0.54
C ASP A 97 -26.03 -0.04 0.60
N PHE A 98 -25.06 -0.43 -0.23
CA PHE A 98 -24.46 -1.75 -0.17
C PHE A 98 -23.82 -2.02 1.20
N MET A 99 -23.03 -1.07 1.72
CA MET A 99 -22.37 -1.23 3.02
C MET A 99 -23.38 -1.33 4.18
N ARG A 100 -24.47 -0.55 4.14
CA ARG A 100 -25.55 -0.65 5.14
C ARG A 100 -26.25 -2.01 5.09
N GLN A 101 -26.57 -2.45 3.88
CA GLN A 101 -27.27 -3.74 3.68
C GLN A 101 -26.48 -4.94 4.22
N HIS A 102 -25.16 -4.84 4.29
CA HIS A 102 -24.28 -5.93 4.67
C HIS A 102 -23.54 -5.70 6.00
N ASP A 103 -24.01 -4.76 6.83
CA ASP A 103 -23.39 -4.41 8.12
C ASP A 103 -21.88 -4.21 8.04
N VAL A 104 -21.38 -3.58 6.96
CA VAL A 104 -19.98 -3.32 6.75
C VAL A 104 -19.50 -2.23 7.70
N VAL A 105 -18.31 -2.38 8.25
CA VAL A 105 -17.58 -1.34 8.94
C VAL A 105 -16.25 -1.09 8.24
N VAL A 106 -15.87 0.17 8.06
CA VAL A 106 -14.60 0.57 7.45
C VAL A 106 -13.80 1.38 8.45
N PHE A 107 -12.59 0.92 8.76
CA PHE A 107 -11.60 1.65 9.55
C PHE A 107 -10.34 1.85 8.71
N ARG A 108 -10.04 3.08 8.29
CA ARG A 108 -8.79 3.37 7.57
C ARG A 108 -7.61 3.29 8.54
N MET A 109 -6.52 2.65 8.10
CA MET A 109 -5.29 2.53 8.87
C MET A 109 -4.07 2.89 8.00
N HIS A 110 -3.65 4.14 8.10
CA HIS A 110 -2.59 4.72 7.28
C HIS A 110 -1.43 5.23 8.13
N ASP A 111 -1.66 6.26 8.95
CA ASP A 111 -0.58 6.97 9.65
C ASP A 111 0.18 6.06 10.63
N HIS A 112 -0.55 5.22 11.37
CA HIS A 112 0.04 4.31 12.33
C HIS A 112 0.70 3.08 11.68
N MET A 113 0.30 2.74 10.46
CA MET A 113 0.98 1.71 9.68
C MET A 113 2.40 2.17 9.30
N HIS A 114 2.56 3.44 8.94
CA HIS A 114 3.86 4.02 8.60
C HIS A 114 4.78 4.26 9.81
N VAL A 115 4.24 4.37 11.02
CA VAL A 115 5.09 4.46 12.23
C VAL A 115 5.43 3.10 12.81
N GLN A 116 4.76 2.03 12.40
CA GLN A 116 5.10 0.66 12.75
C GLN A 116 6.54 0.33 12.32
N ARG A 117 7.24 -0.45 13.11
CA ARG A 117 8.62 -0.85 12.80
C ARG A 117 8.74 -2.37 12.83
N PRO A 118 9.07 -3.00 11.70
CA PRO A 118 9.26 -2.39 10.37
C PRO A 118 7.95 -1.91 9.75
N ASP A 119 8.02 -0.92 8.87
CA ASP A 119 6.88 -0.44 8.06
C ASP A 119 6.42 -1.54 7.09
N PHE A 120 5.15 -1.91 7.16
CA PHE A 120 4.61 -3.04 6.40
C PHE A 120 4.61 -2.80 4.89
N THR A 121 4.42 -1.56 4.43
CA THR A 121 4.44 -1.23 3.00
C THR A 121 5.81 -1.53 2.40
N TYR A 122 6.87 -1.10 3.06
CA TYR A 122 8.24 -1.39 2.63
C TYR A 122 8.61 -2.86 2.74
N VAL A 123 8.21 -3.54 3.82
CA VAL A 123 8.48 -4.97 4.00
C VAL A 123 7.81 -5.80 2.91
N GLY A 124 6.52 -5.56 2.67
CA GLY A 124 5.76 -6.29 1.66
C GLY A 124 6.30 -6.06 0.25
N SER A 125 6.59 -4.79 -0.09
CA SER A 125 7.13 -4.43 -1.40
C SER A 125 8.55 -4.99 -1.61
N ALA A 126 9.47 -4.79 -0.67
CA ALA A 126 10.82 -5.33 -0.78
C ALA A 126 10.82 -6.84 -0.96
N ARG A 127 10.03 -7.57 -0.15
CA ARG A 127 9.89 -9.02 -0.27
C ARG A 127 9.37 -9.46 -1.63
N THR A 128 8.34 -8.80 -2.15
CA THR A 128 7.75 -9.15 -3.44
C THR A 128 8.70 -8.85 -4.59
N LEU A 129 9.43 -7.74 -4.51
CA LEU A 129 10.42 -7.36 -5.51
C LEU A 129 11.70 -8.20 -5.44
N GLY A 130 11.89 -9.01 -4.38
CA GLY A 130 13.12 -9.79 -4.16
C GLY A 130 14.32 -8.92 -3.77
N LEU A 131 14.03 -7.83 -3.05
CA LEU A 131 15.03 -6.92 -2.49
C LEU A 131 15.46 -7.41 -1.10
N ASP A 132 16.24 -8.49 -1.05
CA ASP A 132 16.59 -9.18 0.18
C ASP A 132 17.87 -8.64 0.84
N SER A 133 18.79 -8.07 0.05
CA SER A 133 20.09 -7.59 0.51
C SER A 133 20.08 -6.09 0.71
N LYS A 134 19.92 -5.63 1.95
CA LYS A 134 20.06 -4.21 2.29
C LYS A 134 21.48 -3.71 2.03
N ASP A 135 21.59 -2.45 1.64
CA ASP A 135 22.87 -1.77 1.54
C ASP A 135 23.40 -1.46 2.95
N GLU A 136 24.45 -2.14 3.38
CA GLU A 136 25.05 -1.97 4.70
C GLU A 136 25.68 -0.59 4.90
N THR A 137 25.99 0.13 3.80
CA THR A 137 26.49 1.52 3.88
C THR A 137 25.40 2.53 4.20
N ALA A 138 24.12 2.12 4.12
CA ALA A 138 22.95 2.95 4.41
C ALA A 138 21.88 2.16 5.20
N PRO A 139 22.17 1.64 6.39
CA PRO A 139 21.35 0.65 7.10
C PRO A 139 19.95 1.17 7.49
N ASN A 140 19.81 2.49 7.67
CA ASN A 140 18.55 3.13 8.03
C ASN A 140 17.72 3.59 6.83
N SER A 141 18.18 3.29 5.61
CA SER A 141 17.46 3.60 4.37
C SER A 141 16.77 2.36 3.82
N HIS A 142 15.87 2.57 2.85
CA HIS A 142 15.30 1.49 2.05
C HIS A 142 16.13 1.26 0.79
N ARG A 143 17.45 1.17 0.98
CA ARG A 143 18.44 0.91 -0.07
C ARG A 143 18.81 -0.56 -0.08
N TYR A 144 18.93 -1.10 -1.31
CA TYR A 144 19.20 -2.52 -1.54
C TYR A 144 20.28 -2.67 -2.60
N VAL A 145 21.04 -3.76 -2.49
CA VAL A 145 22.01 -4.17 -3.48
C VAL A 145 21.48 -5.41 -4.19
N VAL A 146 21.27 -5.31 -5.49
CA VAL A 146 20.88 -6.45 -6.33
C VAL A 146 22.08 -7.01 -7.09
N ARG A 147 21.95 -8.24 -7.61
CA ARG A 147 22.93 -8.73 -8.58
C ARG A 147 22.93 -7.79 -9.79
N GLU A 148 24.13 -7.44 -10.28
CA GLU A 148 24.24 -6.57 -11.44
C GLU A 148 23.38 -7.07 -12.59
N THR A 149 22.58 -6.17 -13.13
CA THR A 149 21.62 -6.41 -14.20
C THR A 149 21.48 -5.15 -15.07
N THR A 150 20.60 -5.16 -16.06
CA THR A 150 20.24 -3.94 -16.79
C THR A 150 18.98 -3.33 -16.21
N LEU A 151 18.79 -2.00 -16.37
CA LEU A 151 17.57 -1.30 -15.96
C LEU A 151 16.33 -1.94 -16.55
N GLY A 152 16.35 -2.28 -17.86
CA GLY A 152 15.22 -2.91 -18.54
C GLY A 152 14.90 -4.30 -17.98
N ALA A 153 15.91 -5.11 -17.70
CA ALA A 153 15.71 -6.44 -17.10
C ALA A 153 15.18 -6.35 -15.67
N LEU A 154 15.67 -5.39 -14.87
CA LEU A 154 15.20 -5.16 -13.51
C LEU A 154 13.72 -4.71 -13.51
N ALA A 155 13.36 -3.75 -14.38
CA ALA A 155 11.99 -3.27 -14.51
C ALA A 155 11.02 -4.40 -14.93
N ALA A 156 11.42 -5.22 -15.91
CA ALA A 156 10.63 -6.36 -16.35
C ALA A 156 10.45 -7.42 -15.25
N ASP A 157 11.49 -7.67 -14.44
CA ASP A 157 11.39 -8.57 -13.29
C ASP A 157 10.42 -8.04 -12.23
N PHE A 158 10.50 -6.77 -11.90
CA PHE A 158 9.58 -6.13 -10.95
C PHE A 158 8.15 -6.16 -11.44
N GLN A 159 7.91 -5.81 -12.71
CA GLN A 159 6.59 -5.88 -13.34
C GLN A 159 5.99 -7.29 -13.22
N ARG A 160 6.77 -8.31 -13.56
CA ARG A 160 6.34 -9.71 -13.49
C ARG A 160 6.00 -10.14 -12.06
N ARG A 161 6.87 -9.82 -11.08
CA ARG A 161 6.68 -10.19 -9.67
C ARG A 161 5.45 -9.56 -9.05
N LEU A 162 5.17 -8.32 -9.42
CA LEU A 162 3.99 -7.58 -8.93
C LEU A 162 2.72 -7.93 -9.71
N GLY A 163 2.82 -8.53 -10.90
CA GLY A 163 1.70 -8.70 -11.81
C GLY A 163 1.17 -7.36 -12.33
N ALA A 164 2.01 -6.32 -12.34
CA ALA A 164 1.64 -4.96 -12.71
C ALA A 164 1.47 -4.82 -14.22
N LYS A 165 0.56 -3.93 -14.66
CA LYS A 165 0.22 -3.72 -16.07
C LYS A 165 0.79 -2.41 -16.63
N ALA A 166 0.91 -1.39 -15.79
CA ALA A 166 1.17 -0.02 -16.21
C ALA A 166 2.35 0.63 -15.46
N ILE A 167 3.46 -0.08 -15.27
CA ILE A 167 4.67 0.55 -14.75
C ILE A 167 5.27 1.50 -15.80
N ARG A 168 5.92 2.57 -15.33
CA ARG A 168 6.64 3.51 -16.20
C ARG A 168 8.12 3.50 -15.81
N VAL A 169 8.99 3.63 -16.79
CA VAL A 169 10.45 3.62 -16.59
C VAL A 169 11.07 4.76 -17.37
N VAL A 170 12.01 5.47 -16.78
CA VAL A 170 12.91 6.41 -17.46
C VAL A 170 14.36 6.02 -17.16
N GLY A 171 15.21 6.12 -18.18
CA GLY A 171 16.61 5.70 -18.14
C GLY A 171 16.97 4.82 -19.34
N ASP A 172 18.27 4.62 -19.58
CA ASP A 172 18.74 3.69 -20.63
C ASP A 172 18.43 2.24 -20.21
N PRO A 173 17.59 1.50 -20.97
CA PRO A 173 17.27 0.12 -20.65
C PRO A 173 18.48 -0.81 -20.57
N ASN A 174 19.60 -0.46 -21.20
CA ASN A 174 20.85 -1.23 -21.18
C ASN A 174 21.83 -0.80 -20.09
N ALA A 175 21.54 0.29 -19.36
CA ALA A 175 22.38 0.75 -18.26
C ALA A 175 22.55 -0.34 -17.21
N LYS A 176 23.81 -0.59 -16.79
CA LYS A 176 24.12 -1.54 -15.73
C LYS A 176 23.79 -0.93 -14.38
N VAL A 177 22.98 -1.65 -13.61
CA VAL A 177 22.45 -1.18 -12.33
C VAL A 177 22.62 -2.23 -11.23
N ARG A 178 22.84 -1.77 -10.01
CA ARG A 178 23.06 -2.63 -8.85
C ARG A 178 22.45 -2.08 -7.56
N ARG A 179 22.47 -0.75 -7.36
CA ARG A 179 21.98 -0.10 -6.13
C ARG A 179 20.61 0.49 -6.35
N VAL A 180 19.64 -0.04 -5.63
CA VAL A 180 18.23 0.30 -5.74
C VAL A 180 17.78 1.01 -4.46
N GLN A 181 17.18 2.17 -4.59
CA GLN A 181 16.50 2.87 -3.51
C GLN A 181 14.99 2.69 -3.68
N LEU A 182 14.35 2.04 -2.71
CA LEU A 182 12.90 1.83 -2.72
C LEU A 182 12.17 2.99 -2.04
N GLY A 183 11.16 3.54 -2.70
CA GLY A 183 10.07 4.32 -2.16
C GLY A 183 8.74 3.64 -2.46
N VAL A 184 7.72 3.90 -1.66
CA VAL A 184 6.36 3.40 -1.85
C VAL A 184 5.37 4.54 -1.73
N GLY A 185 4.17 4.42 -2.31
CA GLY A 185 3.19 5.48 -2.33
C GLY A 185 3.76 6.78 -2.92
N TYR A 186 3.70 7.86 -2.16
CA TYR A 186 4.29 9.15 -2.50
C TYR A 186 5.78 9.29 -2.14
N ALA A 187 6.36 8.32 -1.43
CA ALA A 187 7.76 8.41 -1.02
C ALA A 187 8.69 8.29 -2.23
N THR A 188 9.28 9.40 -2.63
CA THR A 188 10.22 9.47 -3.76
C THR A 188 11.62 9.78 -3.26
N PRO A 189 12.53 8.79 -3.29
CA PRO A 189 13.92 9.02 -2.96
C PRO A 189 14.61 9.95 -3.97
N MET A 190 15.70 10.60 -3.56
CA MET A 190 16.47 11.47 -4.45
C MET A 190 17.40 10.65 -5.36
N ILE A 191 17.19 10.72 -6.67
CA ILE A 191 18.02 10.03 -7.67
C ILE A 191 19.42 10.65 -7.81
N SER A 192 19.61 11.91 -7.40
CA SER A 192 20.89 12.59 -7.45
C SER A 192 21.95 12.03 -6.50
N GLN A 193 21.59 11.14 -5.57
CA GLN A 193 22.57 10.49 -4.71
C GLN A 193 23.54 9.65 -5.54
N ALA A 194 24.84 9.88 -5.33
CA ALA A 194 25.89 9.30 -6.16
C ALA A 194 25.94 7.77 -6.12
N ASP A 195 25.49 7.19 -5.02
CA ASP A 195 25.54 5.75 -4.74
C ASP A 195 24.20 5.04 -4.98
N VAL A 196 23.28 5.66 -5.71
CA VAL A 196 22.00 5.07 -6.16
C VAL A 196 21.99 5.00 -7.68
N ASP A 197 21.80 3.82 -8.24
CA ASP A 197 21.65 3.63 -9.68
C ASP A 197 20.19 3.73 -10.12
N VAL A 198 19.25 3.21 -9.30
CA VAL A 198 17.83 3.15 -9.62
C VAL A 198 16.99 3.59 -8.44
N ILE A 199 16.04 4.48 -8.70
CA ILE A 199 14.90 4.71 -7.79
C ILE A 199 13.74 3.83 -8.23
N VAL A 200 13.09 3.21 -7.24
CA VAL A 200 11.76 2.62 -7.38
C VAL A 200 10.79 3.45 -6.55
N SER A 201 9.70 3.90 -7.13
CA SER A 201 8.68 4.67 -6.42
C SER A 201 7.27 4.16 -6.72
N GLY A 202 6.31 4.53 -5.91
CA GLY A 202 4.92 4.27 -6.20
C GLY A 202 4.40 5.26 -7.24
N GLU A 203 4.19 6.46 -6.84
CA GLU A 203 3.55 7.50 -7.63
C GLU A 203 4.48 8.70 -7.82
N GLN A 204 4.37 9.38 -8.97
CA GLN A 204 5.22 10.51 -9.29
C GLN A 204 4.55 11.48 -10.24
N GLN A 205 4.66 12.75 -9.96
CA GLN A 205 4.38 13.83 -10.87
C GLN A 205 5.59 14.05 -11.80
N GLU A 206 5.35 14.43 -13.04
CA GLU A 206 6.42 14.58 -14.04
C GLU A 206 7.16 15.92 -13.92
N ALA A 207 6.48 16.95 -13.44
CA ALA A 207 7.02 18.27 -13.26
C ALA A 207 6.34 18.96 -12.08
N ASP A 208 7.06 19.08 -10.96
CA ASP A 208 6.70 19.96 -9.84
C ASP A 208 7.75 19.88 -8.72
N GLY A 209 8.54 20.91 -8.54
CA GLY A 209 9.45 21.09 -7.42
C GLY A 209 10.40 19.90 -7.16
N ALA A 210 10.17 19.17 -6.11
CA ALA A 210 11.02 18.02 -5.74
C ALA A 210 10.92 16.82 -6.70
N PHE A 211 10.12 16.91 -7.76
CA PHE A 211 9.75 15.79 -8.61
C PHE A 211 10.32 15.87 -10.05
N ASP A 212 11.29 16.73 -10.30
CA ASP A 212 11.90 16.89 -11.63
C ASP A 212 12.92 15.77 -11.97
N SER A 213 12.84 14.65 -11.26
CA SER A 213 13.76 13.53 -11.43
C SER A 213 13.72 12.83 -12.80
N PRO A 214 12.61 12.78 -13.57
CA PRO A 214 12.66 12.29 -14.94
C PRO A 214 13.63 13.07 -15.83
N ALA A 215 13.62 14.41 -15.75
CA ALA A 215 14.56 15.25 -16.50
C ALA A 215 16.01 15.00 -16.08
N TYR A 216 16.28 14.88 -14.78
CA TYR A 216 17.61 14.54 -14.27
C TYR A 216 18.11 13.17 -14.79
N VAL A 217 17.23 12.18 -14.89
CA VAL A 217 17.59 10.87 -15.47
C VAL A 217 17.89 10.97 -16.96
N LEU A 218 17.16 11.81 -17.71
CA LEU A 218 17.46 12.08 -19.12
C LEU A 218 18.81 12.77 -19.30
N ASP A 219 19.17 13.71 -18.42
CA ASP A 219 20.49 14.33 -18.42
C ASP A 219 21.58 13.29 -18.12
N ALA A 220 21.37 12.42 -17.14
CA ALA A 220 22.29 11.33 -16.84
C ALA A 220 22.47 10.38 -18.04
N MET A 221 21.41 10.04 -18.76
CA MET A 221 21.48 9.25 -19.99
C MET A 221 22.34 9.94 -21.06
N THR A 222 22.16 11.25 -21.25
CA THR A 222 22.93 12.05 -22.21
C THR A 222 24.43 12.04 -21.88
N LEU A 223 24.76 12.01 -20.59
CA LEU A 223 26.11 11.97 -20.07
C LEU A 223 26.72 10.55 -19.99
N GLY A 224 25.96 9.51 -20.31
CA GLY A 224 26.37 8.13 -20.17
C GLY A 224 26.48 7.65 -18.71
N ILE A 225 25.79 8.33 -17.78
CA ILE A 225 25.74 7.97 -16.36
C ILE A 225 24.58 7.03 -16.12
N ALA A 226 24.85 5.88 -15.50
CA ALA A 226 23.82 4.89 -15.20
C ALA A 226 22.89 5.40 -14.08
N LYS A 227 21.73 5.91 -14.46
CA LYS A 227 20.62 6.30 -13.58
C LYS A 227 19.32 5.81 -14.19
N GLY A 228 18.39 5.36 -13.34
CA GLY A 228 17.07 4.90 -13.76
C GLY A 228 16.00 5.17 -12.72
N TRP A 229 14.77 5.23 -13.17
CA TRP A 229 13.62 5.37 -12.31
C TRP A 229 12.48 4.44 -12.78
N ILE A 230 11.99 3.60 -11.87
CA ILE A 230 10.89 2.67 -12.10
C ILE A 230 9.72 3.12 -11.24
N MET A 231 8.61 3.52 -11.87
CA MET A 231 7.36 3.94 -11.22
C MET A 231 6.35 2.81 -11.27
N LEU A 232 6.00 2.28 -10.11
CA LEU A 232 5.16 1.09 -9.97
C LEU A 232 3.66 1.39 -10.00
N GLY A 233 3.27 2.63 -9.64
CA GLY A 233 1.92 3.01 -9.26
C GLY A 233 1.70 2.91 -7.75
N HIS A 234 0.93 3.85 -7.17
CA HIS A 234 0.69 3.96 -5.72
C HIS A 234 0.20 2.63 -5.14
N THR A 235 -0.97 2.19 -5.59
CA THR A 235 -1.60 0.94 -5.14
C THR A 235 -0.66 -0.25 -5.27
N VAL A 236 0.00 -0.40 -6.41
CA VAL A 236 0.87 -1.56 -6.69
C VAL A 236 2.06 -1.59 -5.74
N SER A 237 2.61 -0.41 -5.40
CA SER A 237 3.76 -0.30 -4.51
C SER A 237 3.44 -0.62 -3.05
N GLU A 238 2.22 -0.40 -2.58
CA GLU A 238 1.85 -0.54 -1.16
C GLU A 238 0.98 -1.77 -0.86
N GLU A 239 0.24 -2.27 -1.83
CA GLU A 239 -0.71 -3.38 -1.64
C GLU A 239 -0.07 -4.62 -1.01
N GLN A 240 1.22 -4.85 -1.28
CA GLN A 240 1.93 -5.98 -0.70
C GLN A 240 2.09 -5.86 0.83
N GLY A 241 2.12 -4.63 1.34
CA GLY A 241 2.09 -4.35 2.79
C GLY A 241 0.77 -4.73 3.46
N MET A 242 -0.32 -4.77 2.71
CA MET A 242 -1.63 -5.16 3.25
C MET A 242 -1.66 -6.64 3.65
N LEU A 243 -0.86 -7.48 3.00
CA LEU A 243 -0.68 -8.87 3.42
C LEU A 243 0.07 -8.95 4.76
N GLU A 244 1.07 -8.11 4.97
CA GLU A 244 1.80 -8.04 6.24
C GLU A 244 0.87 -7.52 7.35
N MET A 245 0.06 -6.51 7.06
CA MET A 245 -0.96 -6.01 7.99
C MET A 245 -1.98 -7.11 8.35
N ALA A 246 -2.44 -7.89 7.37
CA ALA A 246 -3.36 -9.01 7.62
C ALA A 246 -2.74 -10.04 8.58
N ARG A 247 -1.50 -10.44 8.35
CA ARG A 247 -0.75 -11.37 9.20
C ARG A 247 -0.58 -10.83 10.62
N TRP A 248 -0.26 -9.55 10.73
CA TRP A 248 -0.08 -8.87 12.01
C TRP A 248 -1.40 -8.80 12.79
N ILE A 249 -2.51 -8.36 12.18
CA ILE A 249 -3.82 -8.33 12.83
C ILE A 249 -4.24 -9.75 13.24
N LYS A 250 -4.04 -10.76 12.37
CA LYS A 250 -4.38 -12.15 12.67
C LYS A 250 -3.64 -12.69 13.90
N SER A 251 -2.44 -12.21 14.18
CA SER A 251 -1.64 -12.70 15.32
C SER A 251 -2.28 -12.42 16.69
N PHE A 252 -3.14 -11.41 16.79
CA PHE A 252 -3.84 -11.06 18.03
C PHE A 252 -5.38 -11.05 17.90
N THR A 253 -5.89 -11.49 16.75
CA THR A 253 -7.33 -11.78 16.53
C THR A 253 -7.53 -13.20 15.97
N PRO A 254 -7.04 -14.23 16.69
CA PRO A 254 -7.09 -15.62 16.18
C PRO A 254 -8.51 -16.16 16.01
N GLU A 255 -9.51 -15.51 16.64
CA GLU A 255 -10.91 -15.97 16.69
C GLU A 255 -11.65 -15.79 15.36
N ILE A 256 -11.23 -14.83 14.53
CA ILE A 256 -11.92 -14.47 13.28
C ILE A 256 -10.97 -14.55 12.08
N PRO A 257 -11.48 -14.76 10.86
CA PRO A 257 -10.66 -14.69 9.64
C PRO A 257 -10.13 -13.29 9.40
N VAL A 258 -8.88 -13.20 8.93
CA VAL A 258 -8.25 -11.95 8.48
C VAL A 258 -7.56 -12.25 7.15
N GLU A 259 -7.97 -11.56 6.09
CA GLU A 259 -7.50 -11.85 4.73
C GLU A 259 -7.16 -10.56 3.97
N LEU A 260 -6.22 -10.67 3.03
CA LEU A 260 -5.97 -9.65 2.03
C LEU A 260 -7.02 -9.76 0.91
N ILE A 261 -7.78 -8.70 0.70
CA ILE A 261 -8.62 -8.53 -0.50
C ILE A 261 -7.95 -7.48 -1.39
N ARG A 262 -7.33 -7.92 -2.48
CA ARG A 262 -6.54 -7.02 -3.34
C ARG A 262 -7.41 -5.95 -4.00
N ALA A 263 -6.95 -4.70 -3.93
CA ALA A 263 -7.57 -3.60 -4.68
C ALA A 263 -7.31 -3.73 -6.19
N ASN A 264 -6.21 -4.38 -6.55
CA ASN A 264 -5.66 -4.48 -7.90
C ASN A 264 -5.22 -3.11 -8.46
N GLU A 265 -4.48 -3.18 -9.56
CA GLU A 265 -4.02 -2.00 -10.27
C GLU A 265 -5.18 -1.30 -11.00
N PRO A 266 -5.45 0.01 -10.72
CA PRO A 266 -6.55 0.72 -11.36
C PRO A 266 -6.25 1.11 -12.81
N PHE A 267 -4.98 1.14 -13.20
CA PHE A 267 -4.55 1.58 -14.53
C PHE A 267 -4.45 0.44 -15.53
N TRP A 268 -4.63 0.78 -16.77
CA TRP A 268 -4.41 -0.10 -17.91
C TRP A 268 -3.73 0.70 -19.03
N VAL A 269 -3.02 0.01 -19.93
CA VAL A 269 -2.32 0.63 -21.05
C VAL A 269 -3.13 0.37 -22.32
N PRO A 270 -3.52 1.41 -23.08
CA PRO A 270 -4.14 1.23 -24.39
C PRO A 270 -3.25 0.38 -25.31
N ARG A 271 -3.87 -0.49 -26.09
CA ARG A 271 -3.19 -1.33 -27.11
C ARG A 271 -3.22 -0.66 -28.45
#